data_19a1668a4cc5cd1f51470863c529f7b7
#
_entry.id   19a1668a4cc5cd1f51470863c529f7b7
#
_cell.length_a   1.000
_cell.length_b   1.000
_cell.length_c   1.000
_cell.angle_alpha   90.00
_cell.angle_beta   90.00
_cell.angle_gamma   90.00
#
_symmetry.space_group_name_H-M   'P 1'
#
loop_
_entity.id
_entity.type
_entity.pdbx_description
1 polymer ?
#
loop_
_entity_poly.entity_id
_entity_poly.type
_entity_poly.pdbx_seq_one_letter_code
_entity_poly.pdbx_strand_id
1 'polypeptide(L)'
;MKKKTLALVLAAVMALGLAGCGNSDAAATDASGKKWIIATDTSFKPFEYTDDAGNFVGIDVDILAAVAEDQGFDYELQSLGWDASIAACQAGQADGMIAGASITDERKESGWIFSEGYYDADQCMAVEASSTIAGFADLAGQSVAVKTGTMSASYAESLAGEYDFTVTYFEDSPTMYQAVVGGQVAAVFDDRPIMAANIKDGGLSMKLVDGTGNEPAQYGFAIFNADNQELVDMFNAGLANIKANGTYDEIIAKYLGE
;
A
#
# COMPACT_ATOMS: atom_id res chain seq x y z
N MET A 1 44.28 -37.13 -51.20
CA MET A 1 45.66 -37.44 -50.72
C MET A 1 45.85 -36.81 -49.38
N LYS A 2 46.24 -37.64 -48.40
CA LYS A 2 46.90 -37.40 -47.11
C LYS A 2 46.07 -36.64 -46.06
N LYS A 3 45.41 -37.30 -45.05
CA LYS A 3 45.94 -37.97 -43.84
C LYS A 3 46.71 -37.05 -42.89
N LYS A 4 46.20 -36.85 -41.64
CA LYS A 4 46.79 -37.23 -40.36
C LYS A 4 46.03 -36.46 -39.25
N THR A 5 45.22 -37.01 -38.41
CA THR A 5 45.35 -37.74 -37.13
C THR A 5 46.33 -37.13 -36.12
N LEU A 6 45.83 -37.05 -34.90
CA LEU A 6 46.48 -37.23 -33.58
C LEU A 6 46.26 -36.05 -32.65
N ALA A 7 46.04 -36.12 -31.36
CA ALA A 7 45.78 -37.19 -30.41
C ALA A 7 45.27 -36.55 -29.09
N LEU A 8 44.59 -37.36 -28.26
CA LEU A 8 44.25 -37.16 -26.86
C LEU A 8 45.42 -36.67 -25.99
N VAL A 9 45.14 -35.86 -24.98
CA VAL A 9 45.75 -36.01 -23.64
C VAL A 9 44.69 -35.70 -22.57
N LEU A 10 44.39 -36.71 -21.81
CA LEU A 10 43.65 -36.75 -20.53
C LEU A 10 44.61 -36.32 -19.41
N ALA A 11 44.20 -35.43 -18.54
CA ALA A 11 44.86 -35.31 -17.23
C ALA A 11 43.78 -34.99 -16.19
N ALA A 12 43.40 -35.99 -15.43
CA ALA A 12 42.65 -35.90 -14.19
C ALA A 12 43.58 -35.48 -13.06
N VAL A 13 43.20 -34.46 -12.30
CA VAL A 13 43.78 -34.23 -10.97
C VAL A 13 42.61 -34.13 -9.98
N MET A 14 42.47 -35.16 -9.17
CA MET A 14 41.75 -35.14 -7.91
C MET A 14 42.58 -34.38 -6.87
N ALA A 15 41.96 -33.43 -6.16
CA ALA A 15 42.42 -33.01 -4.85
C ALA A 15 41.25 -32.89 -3.92
N LEU A 16 41.19 -33.78 -2.93
CA LEU A 16 40.35 -33.69 -1.74
C LEU A 16 40.84 -32.51 -0.87
N GLY A 17 39.90 -31.78 -0.30
CA GLY A 17 40.21 -30.75 0.71
C GLY A 17 38.98 -30.34 1.50
N LEU A 18 38.71 -31.04 2.55
CA LEU A 18 38.20 -30.73 3.90
C LEU A 18 37.00 -29.74 4.07
N ALA A 19 36.07 -30.33 4.83
CA ALA A 19 34.96 -29.72 5.54
C ALA A 19 35.36 -28.44 6.31
N GLY A 20 34.52 -27.42 6.15
CA GLY A 20 34.39 -26.28 7.05
C GLY A 20 32.91 -26.01 7.24
N CYS A 21 32.34 -26.46 8.35
CA CYS A 21 31.06 -25.97 8.82
C CYS A 21 31.21 -24.51 9.20
N GLY A 22 30.61 -23.63 8.41
CA GLY A 22 30.33 -22.24 8.76
C GLY A 22 28.87 -22.01 8.45
N ASN A 23 28.06 -21.92 9.48
CA ASN A 23 26.67 -21.47 9.39
C ASN A 23 26.73 -20.02 8.99
N SER A 24 26.45 -19.72 7.74
CA SER A 24 26.18 -18.37 7.27
C SER A 24 24.74 -18.42 6.80
N ASP A 25 23.88 -17.77 7.54
CA ASP A 25 22.55 -17.39 7.05
C ASP A 25 22.78 -16.52 5.80
N ALA A 26 22.81 -17.15 4.66
CA ALA A 26 22.81 -16.47 3.38
C ALA A 26 21.37 -15.99 3.17
N ALA A 27 21.18 -14.68 3.20
CA ALA A 27 20.01 -14.07 2.63
C ALA A 27 19.78 -14.70 1.24
N ALA A 28 18.59 -15.24 1.04
CA ALA A 28 18.19 -15.80 -0.23
C ALA A 28 18.08 -14.63 -1.22
N THR A 29 19.12 -14.43 -2.03
CA THR A 29 19.00 -13.58 -3.20
C THR A 29 18.07 -14.28 -4.17
N ASP A 30 17.02 -13.61 -4.63
CA ASP A 30 16.18 -14.09 -5.74
C ASP A 30 17.10 -14.40 -6.94
N ALA A 31 17.31 -15.68 -7.17
CA ALA A 31 18.17 -16.17 -8.24
C ALA A 31 17.48 -16.13 -9.62
N SER A 32 16.21 -15.67 -9.69
CA SER A 32 15.39 -15.68 -10.91
C SER A 32 15.70 -14.51 -11.84
N GLY A 33 16.26 -13.40 -11.32
CA GLY A 33 16.42 -12.15 -12.07
C GLY A 33 15.08 -11.54 -12.51
N LYS A 34 13.97 -11.95 -11.90
CA LYS A 34 12.63 -11.41 -12.16
C LYS A 34 12.55 -9.99 -11.59
N LYS A 35 12.11 -9.05 -12.41
CA LYS A 35 11.70 -7.71 -11.95
C LYS A 35 10.20 -7.72 -11.72
N TRP A 36 9.79 -7.51 -10.46
CA TRP A 36 8.38 -7.49 -10.08
C TRP A 36 7.71 -6.19 -10.49
N ILE A 37 6.47 -6.26 -10.97
CA ILE A 37 5.66 -5.09 -11.28
C ILE A 37 4.69 -4.87 -10.12
N ILE A 38 4.85 -3.75 -9.42
CA ILE A 38 4.04 -3.39 -8.25
C ILE A 38 3.19 -2.18 -8.60
N ALA A 39 1.88 -2.30 -8.46
CA ALA A 39 0.95 -1.19 -8.66
C ALA A 39 0.71 -0.41 -7.36
N THR A 40 0.42 0.89 -7.49
CA THR A 40 0.09 1.75 -6.35
C THR A 40 -0.89 2.85 -6.76
N ASP A 41 -1.49 3.52 -5.79
CA ASP A 41 -2.33 4.69 -6.04
C ASP A 41 -1.50 5.89 -6.53
N THR A 42 -2.16 6.93 -6.98
CA THR A 42 -1.51 8.16 -7.48
C THR A 42 -1.42 9.26 -6.44
N SER A 43 -2.34 9.25 -5.45
CA SER A 43 -2.49 10.36 -4.52
C SER A 43 -3.20 9.97 -3.23
N PHE A 44 -2.44 9.37 -2.31
CA PHE A 44 -2.90 8.94 -0.99
C PHE A 44 -1.91 9.37 0.09
N LYS A 45 -1.62 10.69 0.16
CA LYS A 45 -0.66 11.28 1.12
C LYS A 45 -1.10 10.98 2.57
N PRO A 46 -0.20 10.47 3.44
CA PRO A 46 1.26 10.42 3.30
C PRO A 46 1.83 9.08 2.81
N PHE A 47 1.01 8.13 2.32
CA PHE A 47 1.46 6.79 1.95
C PHE A 47 2.08 6.72 0.55
N GLU A 48 1.41 7.29 -0.46
CA GLU A 48 1.95 7.44 -1.81
C GLU A 48 1.40 8.71 -2.47
N TYR A 49 2.28 9.54 -2.96
CA TYR A 49 1.93 10.81 -3.60
C TYR A 49 3.12 11.42 -4.34
N THR A 50 2.85 12.40 -5.19
CA THR A 50 3.89 13.22 -5.80
C THR A 50 4.14 14.46 -4.94
N ASP A 51 5.41 14.66 -4.52
CA ASP A 51 5.82 15.83 -3.75
C ASP A 51 5.92 17.11 -4.60
N ASP A 52 6.17 18.25 -3.96
CA ASP A 52 6.30 19.54 -4.65
C ASP A 52 7.49 19.61 -5.62
N ALA A 53 8.47 18.72 -5.48
CA ALA A 53 9.62 18.60 -6.37
C ALA A 53 9.35 17.66 -7.57
N GLY A 54 8.18 17.01 -7.60
CA GLY A 54 7.77 16.09 -8.65
C GLY A 54 8.25 14.65 -8.43
N ASN A 55 8.73 14.31 -7.23
CA ASN A 55 9.13 12.93 -6.89
C ASN A 55 7.92 12.16 -6.35
N PHE A 56 7.82 10.89 -6.73
CA PHE A 56 6.83 9.98 -6.15
C PHE A 56 7.38 9.40 -4.86
N VAL A 57 6.73 9.68 -3.74
CA VAL A 57 7.21 9.43 -2.38
C VAL A 57 6.07 9.00 -1.46
N GLY A 58 6.40 8.52 -0.27
CA GLY A 58 5.43 8.19 0.76
C GLY A 58 5.84 6.99 1.60
N ILE A 59 5.05 6.67 2.61
CA ILE A 59 5.30 5.55 3.53
C ILE A 59 5.35 4.22 2.77
N ASP A 60 4.39 3.98 1.89
CA ASP A 60 4.30 2.76 1.08
C ASP A 60 5.47 2.62 0.12
N VAL A 61 5.88 3.74 -0.50
CA VAL A 61 7.02 3.80 -1.41
C VAL A 61 8.32 3.45 -0.68
N ASP A 62 8.54 4.04 0.49
CA ASP A 62 9.76 3.83 1.27
C ASP A 62 9.77 2.44 1.94
N ILE A 63 8.63 1.93 2.43
CA ILE A 63 8.53 0.56 2.95
C ILE A 63 8.86 -0.46 1.85
N LEU A 64 8.25 -0.32 0.66
CA LEU A 64 8.54 -1.22 -0.46
C LEU A 64 10.02 -1.20 -0.84
N ALA A 65 10.61 -0.01 -0.90
CA ALA A 65 12.03 0.14 -1.23
C ALA A 65 12.93 -0.54 -0.19
N ALA A 66 12.67 -0.31 1.09
CA ALA A 66 13.44 -0.91 2.18
C ALA A 66 13.29 -2.44 2.24
N VAL A 67 12.09 -2.95 2.01
CA VAL A 67 11.81 -4.39 1.92
C VAL A 67 12.53 -5.01 0.72
N ALA A 68 12.47 -4.37 -0.45
CA ALA A 68 13.12 -4.85 -1.65
C ALA A 68 14.65 -4.89 -1.50
N GLU A 69 15.24 -3.87 -0.86
CA GLU A 69 16.68 -3.85 -0.54
C GLU A 69 17.07 -4.97 0.43
N ASP A 70 16.29 -5.17 1.51
CA ASP A 70 16.54 -6.20 2.52
C ASP A 70 16.46 -7.61 1.94
N GLN A 71 15.49 -7.86 1.05
CA GLN A 71 15.24 -9.18 0.46
C GLN A 71 15.95 -9.41 -0.88
N GLY A 72 16.54 -8.38 -1.46
CA GLY A 72 17.36 -8.47 -2.67
C GLY A 72 16.56 -8.73 -3.94
N PHE A 73 15.33 -8.20 -4.07
CA PHE A 73 14.56 -8.30 -5.30
C PHE A 73 14.42 -6.95 -6.04
N ASP A 74 14.35 -7.02 -7.37
CA ASP A 74 14.10 -5.86 -8.22
C ASP A 74 12.60 -5.67 -8.48
N TYR A 75 12.15 -4.41 -8.51
CA TYR A 75 10.77 -4.08 -8.83
C TYR A 75 10.64 -2.84 -9.71
N GLU A 76 9.47 -2.67 -10.28
CA GLU A 76 9.00 -1.44 -10.92
C GLU A 76 7.70 -1.02 -10.25
N LEU A 77 7.69 0.18 -9.66
CA LEU A 77 6.49 0.75 -9.05
C LEU A 77 5.72 1.54 -10.10
N GLN A 78 4.46 1.17 -10.32
CA GLN A 78 3.55 1.80 -11.28
C GLN A 78 2.43 2.53 -10.53
N SER A 79 2.46 3.85 -10.58
CA SER A 79 1.43 4.72 -10.01
C SER A 79 0.25 4.82 -10.99
N LEU A 80 -0.80 4.03 -10.77
CA LEU A 80 -1.92 3.87 -11.68
C LEU A 80 -3.23 4.49 -11.17
N GLY A 81 -3.35 4.70 -9.85
CA GLY A 81 -4.60 5.00 -9.16
C GLY A 81 -5.21 3.74 -8.55
N TRP A 82 -6.11 3.91 -7.56
CA TRP A 82 -6.65 2.81 -6.76
C TRP A 82 -7.33 1.73 -7.61
N ASP A 83 -8.39 2.09 -8.34
CA ASP A 83 -9.17 1.13 -9.13
C ASP A 83 -8.33 0.50 -10.26
N ALA A 84 -7.47 1.30 -10.90
CA ALA A 84 -6.60 0.81 -11.96
C ALA A 84 -5.51 -0.14 -11.45
N SER A 85 -5.01 0.07 -10.21
CA SER A 85 -4.06 -0.84 -9.56
C SER A 85 -4.69 -2.20 -9.27
N ILE A 86 -5.91 -2.20 -8.73
CA ILE A 86 -6.68 -3.43 -8.51
C ILE A 86 -6.90 -4.16 -9.84
N ALA A 87 -7.37 -3.45 -10.86
CA ALA A 87 -7.63 -4.02 -12.18
C ALA A 87 -6.36 -4.59 -12.84
N ALA A 88 -5.22 -3.91 -12.73
CA ALA A 88 -3.93 -4.37 -13.24
C ALA A 88 -3.48 -5.67 -12.56
N CYS A 89 -3.61 -5.77 -11.23
CA CYS A 89 -3.29 -6.98 -10.49
C CYS A 89 -4.22 -8.14 -10.85
N GLN A 90 -5.53 -7.90 -10.93
CA GLN A 90 -6.52 -8.91 -11.32
C GLN A 90 -6.31 -9.42 -12.76
N ALA A 91 -5.85 -8.56 -13.67
CA ALA A 91 -5.54 -8.91 -15.03
C ALA A 91 -4.14 -9.54 -15.21
N GLY A 92 -3.32 -9.64 -14.14
CA GLY A 92 -1.95 -10.13 -14.20
C GLY A 92 -0.99 -9.18 -14.93
N GLN A 93 -1.33 -7.90 -15.01
CA GLN A 93 -0.46 -6.83 -15.55
C GLN A 93 0.47 -6.27 -14.47
N ALA A 94 0.09 -6.39 -13.21
CA ALA A 94 0.94 -6.17 -12.05
C ALA A 94 0.99 -7.45 -11.20
N ASP A 95 2.13 -7.69 -10.56
CA ASP A 95 2.36 -8.88 -9.73
C ASP A 95 1.77 -8.70 -8.32
N GLY A 96 1.67 -7.47 -7.85
CA GLY A 96 1.09 -7.09 -6.56
C GLY A 96 0.86 -5.60 -6.45
N MET A 97 0.31 -5.16 -5.31
CA MET A 97 0.09 -3.74 -5.02
C MET A 97 0.38 -3.38 -3.57
N ILE A 98 0.83 -2.13 -3.37
CA ILE A 98 0.93 -1.46 -2.09
C ILE A 98 0.28 -0.09 -2.24
N ALA A 99 -0.80 0.19 -1.51
CA ALA A 99 -1.62 1.38 -1.69
C ALA A 99 -2.56 1.63 -0.50
N GLY A 100 -2.05 1.54 0.74
CA GLY A 100 -2.88 1.68 1.93
C GLY A 100 -4.07 0.70 1.98
N ALA A 101 -3.91 -0.49 1.41
CA ALA A 101 -5.01 -1.44 1.23
C ALA A 101 -5.36 -2.15 2.54
N SER A 102 -6.50 -1.81 3.14
CA SER A 102 -6.99 -2.46 4.37
C SER A 102 -7.20 -3.95 4.17
N ILE A 103 -6.66 -4.75 5.08
CA ILE A 103 -6.86 -6.19 5.17
C ILE A 103 -8.26 -6.45 5.74
N THR A 104 -9.16 -7.01 4.93
CA THR A 104 -10.51 -7.37 5.35
C THR A 104 -10.86 -8.78 4.94
N ASP A 105 -11.80 -9.39 5.67
CA ASP A 105 -12.28 -10.75 5.32
C ASP A 105 -13.01 -10.73 3.97
N GLU A 106 -13.78 -9.68 3.68
CA GLU A 106 -14.46 -9.52 2.38
C GLU A 106 -13.46 -9.51 1.20
N ARG A 107 -12.36 -8.78 1.32
CA ARG A 107 -11.30 -8.76 0.30
C ARG A 107 -10.62 -10.11 0.16
N LYS A 108 -10.31 -10.81 1.26
CA LYS A 108 -9.75 -12.16 1.24
C LYS A 108 -10.70 -13.15 0.55
N GLU A 109 -12.00 -13.09 0.87
CA GLU A 109 -13.03 -13.92 0.24
C GLU A 109 -13.19 -13.62 -1.26
N SER A 110 -12.93 -12.37 -1.68
CA SER A 110 -12.92 -11.97 -3.09
C SER A 110 -11.62 -12.26 -3.83
N GLY A 111 -10.67 -12.96 -3.18
CA GLY A 111 -9.45 -13.49 -3.82
C GLY A 111 -8.20 -12.66 -3.63
N TRP A 112 -8.22 -11.64 -2.75
CA TRP A 112 -7.00 -10.95 -2.36
C TRP A 112 -6.17 -11.80 -1.42
N ILE A 113 -4.87 -11.83 -1.63
CA ILE A 113 -3.90 -12.48 -0.76
C ILE A 113 -3.01 -11.38 -0.18
N PHE A 114 -3.05 -11.21 1.13
CA PHE A 114 -2.35 -10.13 1.82
C PHE A 114 -1.07 -10.61 2.52
N SER A 115 -0.15 -9.69 2.67
CA SER A 115 0.96 -9.77 3.62
C SER A 115 0.46 -9.65 5.06
N GLU A 116 1.38 -9.77 6.02
CA GLU A 116 1.21 -9.21 7.36
C GLU A 116 0.94 -7.71 7.28
N GLY A 117 0.21 -7.20 8.27
CA GLY A 117 -0.11 -5.77 8.33
C GLY A 117 1.09 -4.88 8.64
N TYR A 118 1.16 -3.75 7.94
CA TYR A 118 2.26 -2.81 8.15
C TYR A 118 1.83 -1.49 8.82
N TYR A 119 0.54 -1.12 8.79
CA TYR A 119 0.04 0.11 9.41
C TYR A 119 -1.42 -0.05 9.83
N ASP A 120 -1.81 0.52 10.99
CA ASP A 120 -3.20 0.51 11.48
C ASP A 120 -3.90 1.81 11.11
N ALA A 121 -5.08 1.74 10.47
CA ALA A 121 -5.89 2.90 10.12
C ALA A 121 -7.37 2.65 10.38
N ASP A 122 -8.04 3.63 10.99
CA ASP A 122 -9.49 3.69 11.10
C ASP A 122 -10.04 4.66 10.04
N GLN A 123 -11.28 4.44 9.63
CA GLN A 123 -12.03 5.36 8.80
C GLN A 123 -12.81 6.30 9.71
N CYS A 124 -12.85 7.57 9.36
CA CYS A 124 -13.62 8.56 10.11
C CYS A 124 -14.23 9.61 9.18
N MET A 125 -15.00 10.52 9.76
CA MET A 125 -15.64 11.63 9.04
C MET A 125 -14.84 12.91 9.22
N ALA A 126 -14.71 13.69 8.13
CA ALA A 126 -14.28 15.08 8.18
C ALA A 126 -15.28 16.00 7.47
N VAL A 127 -15.27 17.25 7.86
CA VAL A 127 -16.15 18.29 7.32
C VAL A 127 -15.36 19.56 7.01
N GLU A 128 -15.94 20.50 6.27
CA GLU A 128 -15.34 21.82 6.10
C GLU A 128 -15.12 22.50 7.47
N ALA A 129 -14.02 23.23 7.62
CA ALA A 129 -13.54 23.74 8.91
C ALA A 129 -14.56 24.60 9.68
N SER A 130 -15.40 25.40 8.97
CA SER A 130 -16.45 26.22 9.57
C SER A 130 -17.78 25.50 9.80
N SER A 131 -17.91 24.24 9.33
CA SER A 131 -19.13 23.43 9.48
C SER A 131 -19.52 23.24 10.94
N THR A 132 -20.83 23.22 11.21
CA THR A 132 -21.38 22.93 12.54
C THR A 132 -21.73 21.45 12.74
N ILE A 133 -21.54 20.61 11.73
CA ILE A 133 -21.74 19.16 11.81
C ILE A 133 -20.78 18.59 12.87
N ALA A 134 -21.33 17.90 13.86
CA ALA A 134 -20.61 17.35 15.01
C ALA A 134 -20.77 15.82 15.15
N GLY A 135 -21.55 15.18 14.27
CA GLY A 135 -21.77 13.74 14.28
C GLY A 135 -22.65 13.27 13.13
N PHE A 136 -22.85 11.97 13.03
CA PHE A 136 -23.61 11.36 11.93
C PHE A 136 -25.07 11.84 11.86
N ALA A 137 -25.69 12.13 13.01
CA ALA A 137 -27.08 12.60 13.06
C ALA A 137 -27.30 13.95 12.34
N ASP A 138 -26.26 14.74 12.21
CA ASP A 138 -26.31 16.05 11.51
C ASP A 138 -26.27 15.90 9.98
N LEU A 139 -26.05 14.67 9.48
CA LEU A 139 -25.99 14.37 8.05
C LEU A 139 -27.36 14.11 7.41
N ALA A 140 -28.46 14.07 8.19
CA ALA A 140 -29.78 13.76 7.68
C ALA A 140 -30.18 14.63 6.48
N GLY A 141 -30.53 14.00 5.36
CA GLY A 141 -30.85 14.67 4.09
C GLY A 141 -29.65 15.26 3.34
N GLN A 142 -28.42 15.05 3.82
CA GLN A 142 -27.20 15.54 3.21
C GLN A 142 -26.57 14.51 2.27
N SER A 143 -25.56 14.94 1.49
CA SER A 143 -24.69 14.07 0.70
C SER A 143 -23.30 14.05 1.29
N VAL A 144 -22.67 12.88 1.35
CA VAL A 144 -21.30 12.69 1.81
C VAL A 144 -20.43 12.12 0.69
N ALA A 145 -19.13 12.43 0.70
CA ALA A 145 -18.18 11.97 -0.26
C ALA A 145 -17.40 10.74 0.24
N VAL A 146 -17.14 9.80 -0.65
CA VAL A 146 -16.28 8.63 -0.45
C VAL A 146 -15.47 8.36 -1.69
N LYS A 147 -14.32 7.68 -1.55
CA LYS A 147 -13.57 7.15 -2.70
C LYS A 147 -14.10 5.74 -3.03
N THR A 148 -14.35 5.50 -4.32
CA THR A 148 -14.89 4.23 -4.83
C THR A 148 -14.04 3.02 -4.39
N GLY A 149 -14.68 1.92 -4.00
CA GLY A 149 -14.02 0.64 -3.72
C GLY A 149 -13.15 0.62 -2.45
N THR A 150 -13.29 1.61 -1.55
CA THR A 150 -12.50 1.71 -0.31
C THR A 150 -13.27 1.24 0.92
N MET A 151 -12.56 1.00 2.01
CA MET A 151 -13.17 0.74 3.32
C MET A 151 -14.01 1.93 3.79
N SER A 152 -13.59 3.15 3.48
CA SER A 152 -14.33 4.36 3.84
C SER A 152 -15.68 4.44 3.13
N ALA A 153 -15.76 3.95 1.87
CA ALA A 153 -17.02 3.83 1.16
C ALA A 153 -17.96 2.82 1.87
N SER A 154 -17.47 1.61 2.15
CA SER A 154 -18.25 0.59 2.86
C SER A 154 -18.71 1.07 4.24
N TYR A 155 -17.84 1.80 4.96
CA TYR A 155 -18.19 2.37 6.25
C TYR A 155 -19.30 3.42 6.14
N ALA A 156 -19.21 4.38 5.23
CA ALA A 156 -20.25 5.36 4.99
C ALA A 156 -21.58 4.71 4.56
N GLU A 157 -21.52 3.73 3.66
CA GLU A 157 -22.71 2.97 3.20
C GLU A 157 -23.41 2.25 4.35
N SER A 158 -22.66 1.68 5.29
CA SER A 158 -23.22 1.00 6.46
C SER A 158 -24.03 1.92 7.38
N LEU A 159 -23.72 3.22 7.39
CA LEU A 159 -24.33 4.25 8.21
C LEU A 159 -25.46 5.00 7.48
N ALA A 160 -25.45 5.01 6.15
CA ALA A 160 -26.31 5.87 5.34
C ALA A 160 -27.81 5.66 5.62
N GLY A 161 -28.24 4.41 5.81
CA GLY A 161 -29.65 4.09 6.10
C GLY A 161 -30.09 4.49 7.50
N GLU A 162 -29.22 4.43 8.49
CA GLU A 162 -29.52 4.79 9.88
C GLU A 162 -29.61 6.33 10.05
N TYR A 163 -28.72 7.06 9.39
CA TYR A 163 -28.60 8.52 9.57
C TYR A 163 -29.16 9.34 8.41
N ASP A 164 -29.86 8.69 7.45
CA ASP A 164 -30.61 9.32 6.35
C ASP A 164 -29.75 10.29 5.51
N PHE A 165 -28.55 9.86 5.09
CA PHE A 165 -27.71 10.58 4.15
C PHE A 165 -27.45 9.80 2.87
N THR A 166 -26.99 10.48 1.82
CA THR A 166 -26.64 9.86 0.54
C THR A 166 -25.12 9.83 0.33
N VAL A 167 -24.62 8.78 -0.34
CA VAL A 167 -23.21 8.62 -0.63
C VAL A 167 -22.93 9.05 -2.08
N THR A 168 -21.90 9.89 -2.27
CA THR A 168 -21.40 10.34 -3.57
C THR A 168 -19.97 9.82 -3.74
N TYR A 169 -19.71 9.15 -4.87
CA TYR A 169 -18.46 8.45 -5.12
C TYR A 169 -17.52 9.31 -5.96
N PHE A 170 -16.24 9.26 -5.62
CA PHE A 170 -15.13 9.93 -6.30
C PHE A 170 -14.05 8.89 -6.65
N GLU A 171 -13.23 9.19 -7.65
CA GLU A 171 -12.15 8.32 -8.09
C GLU A 171 -10.87 8.52 -7.27
N ASP A 172 -10.66 9.74 -6.74
CA ASP A 172 -9.45 10.11 -5.97
C ASP A 172 -9.78 10.98 -4.76
N SER A 173 -8.92 10.90 -3.73
CA SER A 173 -9.09 11.64 -2.49
C SER A 173 -8.97 13.16 -2.65
N PRO A 174 -8.05 13.72 -3.46
CA PRO A 174 -7.98 15.17 -3.68
C PRO A 174 -9.29 15.77 -4.20
N THR A 175 -9.91 15.18 -5.21
CA THR A 175 -11.18 15.66 -5.78
C THR A 175 -12.31 15.55 -4.76
N MET A 176 -12.34 14.45 -3.99
CA MET A 176 -13.29 14.22 -2.91
C MET A 176 -13.19 15.31 -1.83
N TYR A 177 -11.97 15.66 -1.38
CA TYR A 177 -11.78 16.73 -0.39
C TYR A 177 -12.17 18.10 -0.91
N GLN A 178 -11.88 18.40 -2.18
CA GLN A 178 -12.31 19.65 -2.80
C GLN A 178 -13.84 19.77 -2.88
N ALA A 179 -14.55 18.68 -3.04
CA ALA A 179 -16.02 18.68 -3.01
C ALA A 179 -16.58 19.11 -1.64
N VAL A 180 -15.94 18.69 -0.53
CA VAL A 180 -16.30 19.13 0.83
C VAL A 180 -15.95 20.61 1.03
N VAL A 181 -14.72 21.02 0.73
CA VAL A 181 -14.26 22.41 0.88
C VAL A 181 -15.09 23.36 0.03
N GLY A 182 -15.52 22.93 -1.16
CA GLY A 182 -16.40 23.68 -2.07
C GLY A 182 -17.89 23.64 -1.73
N GLY A 183 -18.29 22.94 -0.66
CA GLY A 183 -19.68 22.82 -0.22
C GLY A 183 -20.59 22.02 -1.17
N GLN A 184 -20.03 21.18 -2.03
CA GLN A 184 -20.79 20.30 -2.92
C GLN A 184 -21.37 19.11 -2.16
N VAL A 185 -20.70 18.65 -1.11
CA VAL A 185 -21.11 17.63 -0.16
C VAL A 185 -20.87 18.12 1.26
N ALA A 186 -21.59 17.56 2.24
CA ALA A 186 -21.55 18.02 3.62
C ALA A 186 -20.34 17.48 4.40
N ALA A 187 -19.89 16.28 4.07
CA ALA A 187 -18.82 15.57 4.76
C ALA A 187 -18.08 14.64 3.81
N VAL A 188 -16.93 14.16 4.25
CA VAL A 188 -16.17 13.09 3.61
C VAL A 188 -15.90 11.98 4.63
N PHE A 189 -15.89 10.74 4.16
CA PHE A 189 -15.35 9.60 4.91
C PHE A 189 -14.08 9.13 4.21
N ASP A 190 -13.00 9.07 4.96
CA ASP A 190 -11.70 8.55 4.48
C ASP A 190 -10.90 8.05 5.68
N ASP A 191 -9.73 7.50 5.42
CA ASP A 191 -8.84 7.00 6.46
C ASP A 191 -8.29 8.17 7.28
N ARG A 192 -8.36 8.07 8.59
CA ARG A 192 -7.95 9.12 9.53
C ARG A 192 -6.54 9.64 9.28
N PRO A 193 -5.48 8.80 9.12
CA PRO A 193 -4.12 9.30 8.91
C PRO A 193 -4.00 10.12 7.63
N ILE A 194 -4.77 9.77 6.58
CA ILE A 194 -4.77 10.49 5.30
C ILE A 194 -5.39 11.88 5.47
N MET A 195 -6.57 11.94 6.06
CA MET A 195 -7.26 13.22 6.29
C MET A 195 -6.45 14.12 7.24
N ALA A 196 -5.90 13.56 8.32
CA ALA A 196 -5.10 14.31 9.28
C ALA A 196 -3.86 14.94 8.63
N ALA A 197 -3.14 14.19 7.79
CA ALA A 197 -1.97 14.68 7.07
C ALA A 197 -2.37 15.78 6.06
N ASN A 198 -3.44 15.59 5.30
CA ASN A 198 -3.89 16.57 4.31
C ASN A 198 -4.45 17.85 4.95
N ILE A 199 -5.08 17.77 6.10
CA ILE A 199 -5.54 18.93 6.89
C ILE A 199 -4.33 19.68 7.45
N LYS A 200 -3.39 18.97 8.10
CA LYS A 200 -2.24 19.58 8.77
C LYS A 200 -1.24 20.17 7.77
N ASP A 201 -0.83 19.39 6.78
CA ASP A 201 0.28 19.74 5.88
C ASP A 201 -0.19 20.25 4.52
N GLY A 202 -1.34 19.78 4.05
CA GLY A 202 -1.95 20.18 2.76
C GLY A 202 -2.75 21.47 2.83
N GLY A 203 -2.97 22.04 4.03
CA GLY A 203 -3.71 23.29 4.21
C GLY A 203 -5.18 23.19 3.81
N LEU A 204 -5.77 21.99 3.80
CA LEU A 204 -7.19 21.82 3.53
C LEU A 204 -8.03 22.47 4.63
N SER A 205 -8.98 23.32 4.24
CA SER A 205 -9.94 23.95 5.16
C SER A 205 -10.98 22.95 5.65
N MET A 206 -10.53 21.91 6.34
CA MET A 206 -11.34 20.82 6.87
C MET A 206 -10.98 20.54 8.33
N LYS A 207 -11.85 19.82 9.03
CA LYS A 207 -11.60 19.27 10.36
C LYS A 207 -12.16 17.88 10.48
N LEU A 208 -11.45 17.02 11.23
CA LEU A 208 -11.97 15.71 11.65
C LEU A 208 -13.12 15.91 12.63
N VAL A 209 -14.11 15.01 12.60
CA VAL A 209 -15.21 14.98 13.54
C VAL A 209 -14.95 13.87 14.57
N ASP A 210 -14.82 14.26 15.85
CA ASP A 210 -14.53 13.33 16.92
C ASP A 210 -15.67 12.30 17.12
N GLY A 211 -15.28 11.08 17.51
CA GLY A 211 -16.24 10.01 17.79
C GLY A 211 -16.90 9.39 16.55
N THR A 212 -16.39 9.68 15.36
CA THR A 212 -16.89 9.13 14.09
C THR A 212 -16.00 8.04 13.48
N GLY A 213 -14.99 7.58 14.22
CA GLY A 213 -14.10 6.50 13.78
C GLY A 213 -14.72 5.11 13.97
N ASN A 214 -14.38 4.19 13.07
CA ASN A 214 -14.64 2.76 13.23
C ASN A 214 -13.45 2.04 13.90
N GLU A 215 -13.57 0.72 14.05
CA GLU A 215 -12.43 -0.11 14.48
C GLU A 215 -11.32 -0.09 13.42
N PRO A 216 -10.05 0.10 13.83
CA PRO A 216 -8.92 0.12 12.89
C PRO A 216 -8.75 -1.21 12.15
N ALA A 217 -8.39 -1.13 10.88
CA ALA A 217 -7.92 -2.25 10.07
C ALA A 217 -6.45 -2.03 9.69
N GLN A 218 -5.72 -3.13 9.47
CA GLN A 218 -4.33 -3.05 9.05
C GLN A 218 -4.24 -2.86 7.53
N TYR A 219 -3.30 -2.02 7.07
CA TYR A 219 -2.90 -2.02 5.67
C TYR A 219 -1.96 -3.17 5.39
N GLY A 220 -2.09 -3.78 4.22
CA GLY A 220 -1.24 -4.87 3.76
C GLY A 220 -0.82 -4.70 2.30
N PHE A 221 0.34 -5.25 1.97
CA PHE A 221 0.71 -5.52 0.59
C PHE A 221 -0.19 -6.64 0.06
N ALA A 222 -0.66 -6.56 -1.18
CA ALA A 222 -1.60 -7.52 -1.73
C ALA A 222 -1.15 -8.08 -3.08
N ILE A 223 -1.43 -9.37 -3.29
CA ILE A 223 -1.39 -10.04 -4.59
C ILE A 223 -2.77 -10.62 -4.92
N PHE A 224 -3.01 -10.92 -6.20
CA PHE A 224 -4.28 -11.48 -6.69
C PHE A 224 -4.08 -12.81 -7.43
N ASN A 225 -2.85 -13.26 -7.57
CA ASN A 225 -2.48 -14.54 -8.13
C ASN A 225 -1.57 -15.27 -7.14
N ALA A 226 -2.00 -16.46 -6.72
CA ALA A 226 -1.23 -17.28 -5.78
C ALA A 226 0.16 -17.72 -6.33
N ASP A 227 0.38 -17.65 -7.64
CA ASP A 227 1.70 -17.91 -8.23
C ASP A 227 2.74 -16.85 -7.80
N ASN A 228 2.29 -15.69 -7.30
CA ASN A 228 3.15 -14.62 -6.78
C ASN A 228 3.34 -14.71 -5.25
N GLN A 229 3.00 -15.84 -4.60
CA GLN A 229 3.13 -16.01 -3.14
C GLN A 229 4.54 -15.69 -2.61
N GLU A 230 5.58 -16.03 -3.38
CA GLU A 230 6.96 -15.68 -3.07
C GLU A 230 7.16 -14.19 -2.78
N LEU A 231 6.47 -13.31 -3.51
CA LEU A 231 6.54 -11.85 -3.30
C LEU A 231 5.95 -11.44 -1.94
N VAL A 232 4.84 -12.07 -1.52
CA VAL A 232 4.27 -11.85 -0.18
C VAL A 232 5.20 -12.37 0.91
N ASP A 233 5.81 -13.54 0.69
CA ASP A 233 6.74 -14.14 1.66
C ASP A 233 7.99 -13.25 1.83
N MET A 234 8.56 -12.73 0.74
CA MET A 234 9.66 -11.75 0.77
C MET A 234 9.22 -10.45 1.45
N PHE A 235 8.02 -9.94 1.13
CA PHE A 235 7.51 -8.73 1.77
C PHE A 235 7.38 -8.91 3.29
N ASN A 236 6.83 -10.02 3.76
CA ASN A 236 6.69 -10.31 5.19
C ASN A 236 8.05 -10.44 5.89
N ALA A 237 9.01 -11.13 5.28
CA ALA A 237 10.35 -11.29 5.83
C ALA A 237 11.07 -9.94 5.93
N GLY A 238 11.05 -9.14 4.87
CA GLY A 238 11.64 -7.81 4.83
C GLY A 238 10.95 -6.84 5.79
N LEU A 239 9.62 -6.86 5.87
CA LEU A 239 8.86 -6.04 6.83
C LEU A 239 9.27 -6.35 8.27
N ALA A 240 9.42 -7.63 8.62
CA ALA A 240 9.88 -8.04 9.94
C ALA A 240 11.31 -7.52 10.24
N ASN A 241 12.20 -7.59 9.25
CA ASN A 241 13.59 -7.13 9.37
C ASN A 241 13.68 -5.61 9.53
N ILE A 242 12.97 -4.83 8.70
CA ILE A 242 12.99 -3.36 8.80
C ILE A 242 12.31 -2.85 10.08
N LYS A 243 11.31 -3.57 10.63
CA LYS A 243 10.76 -3.31 11.96
C LYS A 243 11.78 -3.60 13.06
N ALA A 244 12.52 -4.70 12.95
CA ALA A 244 13.49 -5.11 13.96
C ALA A 244 14.74 -4.20 14.01
N ASN A 245 15.16 -3.64 12.89
CA ASN A 245 16.36 -2.79 12.79
C ASN A 245 16.08 -1.28 12.94
N GLY A 246 14.79 -0.88 13.07
CA GLY A 246 14.37 0.51 13.26
C GLY A 246 14.12 1.30 11.97
N THR A 247 14.41 0.74 10.79
CA THR A 247 14.15 1.43 9.50
C THR A 247 12.67 1.77 9.32
N TYR A 248 11.77 0.87 9.75
CA TYR A 248 10.34 1.12 9.71
C TYR A 248 9.95 2.37 10.53
N ASP A 249 10.47 2.48 11.75
CA ASP A 249 10.17 3.62 12.64
C ASP A 249 10.72 4.94 12.04
N GLU A 250 11.90 4.90 11.41
CA GLU A 250 12.46 6.04 10.69
C GLU A 250 11.58 6.48 9.52
N ILE A 251 11.01 5.52 8.76
CA ILE A 251 10.07 5.82 7.67
C ILE A 251 8.80 6.47 8.21
N ILE A 252 8.19 5.91 9.26
CA ILE A 252 6.99 6.47 9.87
C ILE A 252 7.26 7.88 10.41
N ALA A 253 8.36 8.07 11.14
CA ALA A 253 8.74 9.38 11.67
C ALA A 253 8.97 10.44 10.59
N LYS A 254 9.52 10.05 9.45
CA LYS A 254 9.76 10.95 8.30
C LYS A 254 8.47 11.59 7.78
N TYR A 255 7.38 10.85 7.75
CA TYR A 255 6.12 11.30 7.14
C TYR A 255 5.06 11.75 8.15
N LEU A 256 5.04 11.20 9.35
CA LEU A 256 4.03 11.50 10.37
C LEU A 256 4.58 12.37 11.51
N GLY A 257 5.90 12.45 11.66
CA GLY A 257 6.55 13.26 12.70
C GLY A 257 6.38 12.68 14.11
N GLU A 258 6.24 11.36 14.20
CA GLU A 258 6.09 10.61 15.46
C GLU A 258 7.43 10.02 15.93
#